data_044a827cb00847d9f1dc79907663d83a
#
_entry.id   044a827cb00847d9f1dc79907663d83a
#
_cell.length_a   1.000
_cell.length_b   1.000
_cell.length_c   1.000
_cell.angle_alpha   90.00
_cell.angle_beta   90.00
_cell.angle_gamma   90.00
#
_symmetry.space_group_name_H-M   'P 1'
#
loop_
_entity.id
_entity.type
_entity.pdbx_description
1 polymer ?
#
loop_
_entity_poly.entity_id
_entity_poly.type
_entity_poly.pdbx_seq_one_letter_code
_entity_poly.pdbx_strand_id
1 'polypeptide(L)'
;MSRKPPAAVARQLRQEAGFGCCACGLPIIQYHHIVEWAGDQHFRAQDMMVLCPLHHDQATKGAMPEAEQRRFKANPCNIQRGLAQGLLKVSQDYCAANFGSVTIVGEGPFVRIDGENIQSFHIGPGNLEISLRLFSKTDELLLEIDRNEWISGDPLPWDIEADWQKLTLRESSRQISVSLNAKPVPVELKGELWRGGKRASLDARGIHIDGATYPFGIEELALVGIVLNIDTGKLSFGASPQNPYAVIVSWPDRRERLWKARDKWREIKAKVLSADAR
;
A
#
# COMPACT_ATOMS: atom_id res chain seq x y z
N MET A 1 24.19 8.56 -20.53
CA MET A 1 23.84 8.30 -19.11
C MET A 1 22.34 8.34 -18.93
N SER A 2 21.77 7.59 -17.97
CA SER A 2 20.35 7.66 -17.63
C SER A 2 20.03 9.00 -16.97
N ARG A 3 18.89 9.64 -17.35
CA ARG A 3 18.39 10.86 -16.68
C ARG A 3 17.71 10.58 -15.32
N LYS A 4 17.62 9.30 -14.92
CA LYS A 4 17.02 8.92 -13.63
C LYS A 4 18.01 9.20 -12.51
N PRO A 5 17.64 10.00 -11.49
CA PRO A 5 18.53 10.31 -10.38
C PRO A 5 18.88 9.07 -9.55
N PRO A 6 20.06 9.04 -8.93
CA PRO A 6 20.41 8.03 -7.93
C PRO A 6 19.35 7.94 -6.82
N ALA A 7 19.17 6.75 -6.23
CA ALA A 7 18.11 6.49 -5.24
C ALA A 7 18.12 7.48 -4.04
N ALA A 8 19.32 7.89 -3.58
CA ALA A 8 19.44 8.86 -2.49
C ALA A 8 18.91 10.25 -2.89
N VAL A 9 19.26 10.73 -4.09
CA VAL A 9 18.78 12.02 -4.62
C VAL A 9 17.27 11.95 -4.89
N ALA A 10 16.80 10.87 -5.51
CA ALA A 10 15.39 10.66 -5.76
C ALA A 10 14.55 10.73 -4.48
N ARG A 11 15.01 10.09 -3.40
CA ARG A 11 14.36 10.14 -2.10
C ARG A 11 14.40 11.53 -1.49
N GLN A 12 15.58 12.19 -1.47
CA GLN A 12 15.70 13.56 -0.99
C GLN A 12 14.68 14.48 -1.68
N LEU A 13 14.55 14.39 -2.99
CA LEU A 13 13.58 15.19 -3.75
C LEU A 13 12.12 14.88 -3.36
N ARG A 14 11.78 13.61 -3.09
CA ARG A 14 10.44 13.26 -2.61
C ARG A 14 10.17 13.82 -1.21
N GLN A 15 11.13 13.69 -0.30
CA GLN A 15 11.03 14.23 1.07
C GLN A 15 10.88 15.76 1.05
N GLU A 16 11.72 16.47 0.27
CA GLU A 16 11.62 17.92 0.11
C GLU A 16 10.25 18.36 -0.43
N ALA A 17 9.62 17.55 -1.28
CA ALA A 17 8.34 17.86 -1.91
C ALA A 17 7.11 17.36 -1.10
N GLY A 18 7.30 16.68 0.03
CA GLY A 18 6.21 16.04 0.77
C GLY A 18 5.54 14.93 -0.02
N PHE A 19 6.34 14.11 -0.73
CA PHE A 19 5.94 12.91 -1.48
C PHE A 19 4.95 13.12 -2.62
N GLY A 20 4.90 14.33 -3.17
CA GLY A 20 4.05 14.67 -4.31
C GLY A 20 4.63 15.75 -5.19
N CYS A 21 3.89 16.11 -6.22
CA CYS A 21 4.22 17.22 -7.12
C CYS A 21 4.39 18.52 -6.33
N CYS A 22 5.51 19.21 -6.50
CA CYS A 22 5.75 20.49 -5.82
C CYS A 22 4.63 21.52 -6.07
N ALA A 23 4.04 21.52 -7.28
CA ALA A 23 3.00 22.47 -7.66
C ALA A 23 1.59 22.12 -7.15
N CYS A 24 1.16 20.83 -7.18
CA CYS A 24 -0.21 20.44 -6.88
C CYS A 24 -0.37 19.31 -5.85
N GLY A 25 0.73 18.69 -5.41
CA GLY A 25 0.71 17.63 -4.41
C GLY A 25 0.39 16.24 -4.94
N LEU A 26 0.06 16.05 -6.23
CA LEU A 26 -0.25 14.73 -6.81
C LEU A 26 0.94 13.76 -6.61
N PRO A 27 0.72 12.53 -6.06
CA PRO A 27 1.81 11.61 -5.71
C PRO A 27 2.41 10.85 -6.91
N ILE A 28 1.79 10.98 -8.10
CA ILE A 28 2.33 10.43 -9.34
C ILE A 28 3.32 11.42 -9.91
N ILE A 29 4.61 11.11 -9.77
CA ILE A 29 5.67 12.08 -9.98
C ILE A 29 6.71 11.66 -11.02
N GLN A 30 7.36 12.67 -11.59
CA GLN A 30 8.54 12.60 -12.44
C GLN A 30 9.61 13.54 -11.87
N TYR A 31 10.88 13.18 -12.05
CA TYR A 31 12.00 14.03 -11.65
C TYR A 31 12.34 15.01 -12.76
N HIS A 32 12.31 16.29 -12.46
CA HIS A 32 12.55 17.39 -13.39
C HIS A 32 13.87 18.10 -13.04
N HIS A 33 14.65 18.44 -14.06
CA HIS A 33 15.84 19.28 -13.93
C HIS A 33 15.45 20.73 -14.18
N ILE A 34 15.54 21.57 -13.15
CA ILE A 34 15.30 23.02 -13.25
C ILE A 34 16.41 23.65 -14.11
N VAL A 35 17.68 23.27 -13.85
CA VAL A 35 18.80 23.53 -14.75
C VAL A 35 18.84 22.40 -15.76
N GLU A 36 18.78 22.75 -17.05
CA GLU A 36 18.64 21.77 -18.12
C GLU A 36 19.78 20.74 -18.14
N TRP A 37 19.41 19.46 -18.22
CA TRP A 37 20.33 18.33 -18.32
C TRP A 37 21.29 18.42 -19.53
N ALA A 38 20.84 18.97 -20.63
CA ALA A 38 21.64 19.04 -21.86
C ALA A 38 22.89 19.92 -21.71
N GLY A 39 22.82 20.96 -20.89
CA GLY A 39 23.95 21.86 -20.63
C GLY A 39 24.87 21.41 -19.51
N ASP A 40 24.33 20.69 -18.54
CA ASP A 40 25.05 20.24 -17.34
C ASP A 40 24.43 18.92 -16.81
N GLN A 41 25.07 17.80 -17.11
CA GLN A 41 24.61 16.45 -16.73
C GLN A 41 24.79 16.23 -15.22
N HIS A 42 23.87 16.76 -14.42
CA HIS A 42 23.95 16.74 -12.95
C HIS A 42 22.78 16.04 -12.28
N PHE A 43 23.00 15.67 -11.02
CA PHE A 43 21.97 15.21 -10.09
C PHE A 43 21.99 16.02 -8.78
N ARG A 44 22.23 17.34 -8.89
CA ARG A 44 22.17 18.25 -7.73
C ARG A 44 20.70 18.44 -7.32
N ALA A 45 20.34 18.03 -6.12
CA ALA A 45 18.96 18.12 -5.63
C ALA A 45 18.43 19.57 -5.64
N GLN A 46 19.29 20.57 -5.39
CA GLN A 46 18.95 22.00 -5.44
C GLN A 46 18.47 22.47 -6.82
N ASP A 47 18.95 21.82 -7.90
CA ASP A 47 18.63 22.13 -9.29
C ASP A 47 17.66 21.15 -9.93
N MET A 48 16.99 20.33 -9.09
CA MET A 48 15.98 19.38 -9.48
C MET A 48 14.73 19.52 -8.59
N MET A 49 13.60 19.05 -9.10
CA MET A 49 12.34 18.99 -8.35
C MET A 49 11.49 17.79 -8.80
N VAL A 50 10.41 17.52 -8.06
CA VAL A 50 9.41 16.52 -8.46
C VAL A 50 8.15 17.21 -8.96
N LEU A 51 7.65 16.77 -10.11
CA LEU A 51 6.43 17.27 -10.74
C LEU A 51 5.54 16.09 -11.17
N CYS A 52 4.23 16.30 -11.20
CA CYS A 52 3.36 15.34 -11.87
C CYS A 52 3.54 15.42 -13.40
N PRO A 53 3.08 14.43 -14.18
CA PRO A 53 3.26 14.45 -15.63
C PRO A 53 2.78 15.73 -16.32
N LEU A 54 1.67 16.32 -15.84
CA LEU A 54 1.14 17.57 -16.38
C LEU A 54 2.11 18.76 -16.13
N HIS A 55 2.51 18.97 -14.88
CA HIS A 55 3.40 20.06 -14.54
C HIS A 55 4.83 19.86 -15.08
N HIS A 56 5.24 18.59 -15.21
CA HIS A 56 6.52 18.26 -15.87
C HIS A 56 6.50 18.66 -17.36
N ASP A 57 5.39 18.41 -18.05
CA ASP A 57 5.22 18.84 -19.45
C ASP A 57 5.23 20.37 -19.58
N GLN A 58 4.53 21.08 -18.69
CA GLN A 58 4.54 22.55 -18.65
C GLN A 58 5.94 23.12 -18.42
N ALA A 59 6.69 22.56 -17.47
CA ALA A 59 8.06 22.98 -17.20
C ALA A 59 8.99 22.71 -18.42
N THR A 60 8.88 21.53 -19.03
CA THR A 60 9.69 21.13 -20.19
C THR A 60 9.40 21.98 -21.42
N LYS A 61 8.16 22.43 -21.61
CA LYS A 61 7.75 23.28 -22.74
C LYS A 61 7.90 24.78 -22.47
N GLY A 62 8.44 25.17 -21.33
CA GLY A 62 8.63 26.58 -20.95
C GLY A 62 7.36 27.31 -20.51
N ALA A 63 6.21 26.62 -20.41
CA ALA A 63 4.97 27.19 -19.88
C ALA A 63 5.04 27.43 -18.36
N MET A 64 5.99 26.80 -17.66
CA MET A 64 6.35 27.06 -16.26
C MET A 64 7.80 27.60 -16.23
N PRO A 65 8.00 28.93 -16.16
CA PRO A 65 9.32 29.52 -16.13
C PRO A 65 10.17 29.10 -14.92
N GLU A 66 11.50 29.18 -15.02
CA GLU A 66 12.42 28.76 -13.95
C GLU A 66 12.10 29.42 -12.60
N ALA A 67 11.79 30.72 -12.59
CA ALA A 67 11.42 31.43 -11.36
C ALA A 67 10.20 30.82 -10.66
N GLU A 68 9.23 30.33 -11.42
CA GLU A 68 8.06 29.65 -10.91
C GLU A 68 8.39 28.24 -10.40
N GLN A 69 9.22 27.51 -11.11
CA GLN A 69 9.74 26.19 -10.69
C GLN A 69 10.47 26.31 -9.34
N ARG A 70 11.37 27.33 -9.19
CA ARG A 70 12.08 27.62 -7.95
C ARG A 70 11.13 27.95 -6.81
N ARG A 71 10.08 28.73 -7.07
CA ARG A 71 9.04 29.06 -6.09
C ARG A 71 8.31 27.81 -5.59
N PHE A 72 7.88 26.92 -6.49
CA PHE A 72 7.22 25.66 -6.11
C PHE A 72 8.15 24.71 -5.37
N LYS A 73 9.44 24.66 -5.77
CA LYS A 73 10.43 23.86 -5.05
C LYS A 73 10.67 24.38 -3.63
N ALA A 74 10.70 25.70 -3.43
CA ALA A 74 10.87 26.31 -2.12
C ALA A 74 9.64 26.14 -1.21
N ASN A 75 8.45 26.05 -1.78
CA ASN A 75 7.17 25.95 -1.07
C ASN A 75 6.27 24.84 -1.65
N PRO A 76 6.64 23.56 -1.48
CA PRO A 76 5.89 22.46 -2.06
C PRO A 76 4.50 22.32 -1.47
N CYS A 77 3.54 21.97 -2.32
CA CYS A 77 2.11 21.90 -1.98
C CYS A 77 1.82 21.02 -0.75
N ASN A 78 2.38 19.80 -0.71
CA ASN A 78 2.13 18.85 0.39
C ASN A 78 2.82 19.27 1.70
N ILE A 79 3.99 19.93 1.61
CA ILE A 79 4.64 20.49 2.81
C ILE A 79 3.78 21.60 3.42
N GLN A 80 3.20 22.48 2.59
CA GLN A 80 2.29 23.52 3.07
C GLN A 80 1.01 22.95 3.68
N ARG A 81 0.51 21.83 3.15
CA ARG A 81 -0.70 21.15 3.67
C ARG A 81 -0.41 20.28 4.90
N GLY A 82 0.84 19.91 5.15
CA GLY A 82 1.24 18.97 6.20
C GLY A 82 0.84 17.52 5.93
N LEU A 83 0.41 17.18 4.72
CA LEU A 83 -0.01 15.82 4.36
C LEU A 83 0.27 15.48 2.88
N ALA A 84 0.44 14.18 2.61
CA ALA A 84 0.42 13.60 1.28
C ALA A 84 -0.82 12.70 1.13
N GLN A 85 -1.42 12.69 -0.05
CA GLN A 85 -2.61 11.89 -0.33
C GLN A 85 -2.64 11.39 -1.77
N GLY A 86 -3.41 10.35 -2.03
CA GLY A 86 -3.58 9.83 -3.38
C GLY A 86 -4.61 8.72 -3.47
N LEU A 87 -4.72 8.13 -4.66
CA LEU A 87 -5.66 7.08 -4.98
C LEU A 87 -4.92 5.88 -5.57
N LEU A 88 -5.24 4.68 -5.08
CA LEU A 88 -4.82 3.41 -5.68
C LEU A 88 -5.84 2.95 -6.73
N LYS A 89 -5.37 2.60 -7.91
CA LYS A 89 -6.20 2.01 -8.97
C LYS A 89 -6.13 0.50 -8.88
N VAL A 90 -7.18 -0.10 -8.35
CA VAL A 90 -7.30 -1.56 -8.23
C VAL A 90 -8.27 -2.05 -9.31
N SER A 91 -7.79 -2.90 -10.23
CA SER A 91 -8.59 -3.43 -11.33
C SER A 91 -9.19 -4.81 -11.05
N GLN A 92 -8.99 -5.34 -9.85
CA GLN A 92 -9.51 -6.63 -9.43
C GLN A 92 -10.97 -6.50 -9.01
N ASP A 93 -11.83 -7.38 -9.52
CA ASP A 93 -13.29 -7.40 -9.31
C ASP A 93 -13.77 -8.38 -8.23
N TYR A 94 -12.84 -8.96 -7.46
CA TYR A 94 -13.14 -9.88 -6.37
C TYR A 94 -12.16 -9.70 -5.21
N CYS A 95 -12.63 -9.99 -3.99
CA CYS A 95 -11.81 -9.89 -2.80
C CYS A 95 -10.83 -11.07 -2.68
N ALA A 96 -9.59 -10.84 -3.09
CA ALA A 96 -8.47 -11.72 -2.81
C ALA A 96 -7.17 -10.93 -2.69
N ALA A 97 -6.32 -11.32 -1.74
CA ALA A 97 -5.00 -10.73 -1.59
C ALA A 97 -3.98 -11.76 -1.13
N ASN A 98 -2.72 -11.51 -1.49
CA ASN A 98 -1.57 -12.21 -0.96
C ASN A 98 -0.94 -11.38 0.16
N PHE A 99 -0.94 -11.92 1.36
CA PHE A 99 -0.25 -11.39 2.54
C PHE A 99 1.03 -12.19 2.73
N GLY A 100 2.15 -11.68 2.19
CA GLY A 100 3.36 -12.47 2.13
C GLY A 100 3.14 -13.75 1.33
N SER A 101 3.21 -14.92 1.98
CA SER A 101 2.97 -16.24 1.40
C SER A 101 1.51 -16.71 1.45
N VAL A 102 0.65 -16.02 2.20
CA VAL A 102 -0.74 -16.43 2.43
C VAL A 102 -1.69 -15.77 1.43
N THR A 103 -2.54 -16.55 0.78
CA THR A 103 -3.64 -16.03 -0.03
C THR A 103 -4.91 -16.01 0.83
N ILE A 104 -5.56 -14.85 0.89
CA ILE A 104 -6.85 -14.70 1.58
C ILE A 104 -7.90 -14.30 0.54
N VAL A 105 -9.09 -14.91 0.64
CA VAL A 105 -10.24 -14.65 -0.24
C VAL A 105 -11.47 -14.37 0.60
N GLY A 106 -12.18 -13.28 0.31
CA GLY A 106 -13.41 -12.89 1.00
C GLY A 106 -13.53 -11.38 1.22
N GLU A 107 -14.64 -10.94 1.80
CA GLU A 107 -14.92 -9.54 2.16
C GLU A 107 -14.85 -9.37 3.69
N GLY A 108 -14.55 -8.17 4.15
CA GLY A 108 -14.51 -7.81 5.56
C GLY A 108 -13.08 -7.66 6.09
N PRO A 109 -12.91 -7.68 7.42
CA PRO A 109 -11.59 -7.59 8.03
C PRO A 109 -10.79 -8.87 7.79
N PHE A 110 -9.52 -8.72 7.41
CA PHE A 110 -8.59 -9.83 7.23
C PHE A 110 -7.46 -9.86 8.24
N VAL A 111 -7.05 -8.69 8.73
CA VAL A 111 -6.06 -8.58 9.78
C VAL A 111 -6.61 -7.73 10.91
N ARG A 112 -6.63 -8.31 12.10
CA ARG A 112 -6.94 -7.62 13.36
C ARG A 112 -5.75 -7.73 14.29
N ILE A 113 -5.44 -6.65 14.99
CA ILE A 113 -4.43 -6.64 16.06
C ILE A 113 -5.11 -6.05 17.29
N ASP A 114 -5.12 -6.81 18.39
CA ASP A 114 -5.80 -6.45 19.65
C ASP A 114 -7.26 -6.03 19.46
N GLY A 115 -7.97 -6.76 18.61
CA GLY A 115 -9.38 -6.51 18.32
C GLY A 115 -9.66 -5.37 17.32
N GLU A 116 -8.67 -4.55 16.96
CA GLU A 116 -8.81 -3.52 15.96
C GLU A 116 -8.62 -4.04 14.53
N ASN A 117 -9.48 -3.62 13.62
CA ASN A 117 -9.33 -3.91 12.19
C ASN A 117 -8.18 -3.07 11.62
N ILE A 118 -7.08 -3.72 11.27
CA ILE A 118 -5.92 -3.07 10.65
C ILE A 118 -6.05 -3.07 9.14
N GLN A 119 -6.65 -4.13 8.59
CA GLN A 119 -6.81 -4.28 7.16
C GLN A 119 -8.16 -4.96 6.84
N SER A 120 -8.86 -4.43 5.85
CA SER A 120 -10.10 -4.98 5.34
C SER A 120 -10.23 -4.82 3.81
N PHE A 121 -11.07 -5.67 3.22
CA PHE A 121 -11.41 -5.63 1.82
C PHE A 121 -12.93 -5.60 1.64
N HIS A 122 -13.37 -4.84 0.64
CA HIS A 122 -14.77 -4.78 0.20
C HIS A 122 -14.84 -4.82 -1.31
N ILE A 123 -15.98 -5.19 -1.86
CA ILE A 123 -16.29 -4.98 -3.28
C ILE A 123 -17.14 -3.72 -3.37
N GLY A 124 -16.55 -2.67 -3.92
CA GLY A 124 -17.25 -1.47 -4.34
C GLY A 124 -17.90 -1.62 -5.72
N PRO A 125 -18.39 -0.53 -6.31
CA PRO A 125 -18.99 -0.55 -7.65
C PRO A 125 -17.96 -0.93 -8.74
N GLY A 126 -17.72 -2.25 -8.91
CA GLY A 126 -16.88 -2.82 -9.96
C GLY A 126 -15.44 -3.11 -9.62
N ASN A 127 -14.94 -2.76 -8.43
CA ASN A 127 -13.54 -3.00 -8.04
C ASN A 127 -13.40 -3.40 -6.57
N LEU A 128 -12.25 -4.04 -6.28
CA LEU A 128 -11.79 -4.25 -4.91
C LEU A 128 -11.44 -2.91 -4.26
N GLU A 129 -12.03 -2.66 -3.09
CA GLU A 129 -11.70 -1.57 -2.19
C GLU A 129 -10.84 -2.09 -1.04
N ILE A 130 -9.70 -1.43 -0.83
CA ILE A 130 -8.72 -1.78 0.20
C ILE A 130 -8.77 -0.71 1.27
N SER A 131 -8.93 -1.13 2.54
CA SER A 131 -8.72 -0.27 3.69
C SER A 131 -7.59 -0.84 4.54
N LEU A 132 -6.64 0.03 4.95
CA LEU A 132 -5.44 -0.35 5.68
C LEU A 132 -4.96 0.81 6.55
N ARG A 133 -4.63 0.53 7.82
CA ARG A 133 -4.03 1.49 8.74
C ARG A 133 -2.61 1.03 9.09
N LEU A 134 -1.64 1.88 8.87
CA LEU A 134 -0.22 1.60 9.11
C LEU A 134 0.27 2.46 10.27
N PHE A 135 0.78 1.79 11.29
CA PHE A 135 1.34 2.43 12.47
C PHE A 135 2.85 2.22 12.56
N SER A 136 3.53 3.13 13.23
CA SER A 136 4.93 2.99 13.64
C SER A 136 5.06 2.03 14.82
N LYS A 137 6.31 1.72 15.20
CA LYS A 137 6.62 0.97 16.43
C LYS A 137 6.12 1.67 17.70
N THR A 138 6.00 2.99 17.64
CA THR A 138 5.53 3.86 18.74
C THR A 138 4.03 4.15 18.65
N ASP A 139 3.32 3.41 17.80
CA ASP A 139 1.86 3.50 17.61
C ASP A 139 1.37 4.81 16.98
N GLU A 140 2.25 5.54 16.29
CA GLU A 140 1.90 6.72 15.50
C GLU A 140 1.30 6.29 14.16
N LEU A 141 0.21 6.90 13.73
CA LEU A 141 -0.38 6.61 12.42
C LEU A 141 0.51 7.18 11.31
N LEU A 142 1.14 6.29 10.54
CA LEU A 142 2.02 6.66 9.42
C LEU A 142 1.26 6.89 8.13
N LEU A 143 0.20 6.10 7.90
CA LEU A 143 -0.60 6.15 6.69
C LEU A 143 -1.92 5.42 6.91
N GLU A 144 -3.00 5.98 6.37
CA GLU A 144 -4.30 5.34 6.28
C GLU A 144 -4.72 5.21 4.82
N ILE A 145 -5.29 4.06 4.47
CA ILE A 145 -5.98 3.84 3.21
C ILE A 145 -7.44 3.54 3.58
N ASP A 146 -8.36 4.34 3.06
CA ASP A 146 -9.79 4.06 3.15
C ASP A 146 -10.35 3.93 1.73
N ARG A 147 -10.88 2.74 1.41
CA ARG A 147 -11.47 2.42 0.10
C ARG A 147 -10.61 2.89 -1.08
N ASN A 148 -9.33 2.53 -1.04
CA ASN A 148 -8.30 2.88 -2.02
C ASN A 148 -7.81 4.34 -2.00
N GLU A 149 -8.43 5.24 -1.29
CA GLU A 149 -7.91 6.58 -1.05
C GLU A 149 -6.94 6.54 0.12
N TRP A 150 -5.73 7.09 -0.04
CA TRP A 150 -4.74 7.09 1.01
C TRP A 150 -4.31 8.49 1.42
N ILE A 151 -4.01 8.64 2.70
CA ILE A 151 -3.50 9.84 3.32
C ILE A 151 -2.34 9.50 4.26
N SER A 152 -1.27 10.29 4.23
CA SER A 152 -0.17 10.15 5.19
C SER A 152 -0.58 10.61 6.59
N GLY A 153 0.10 10.07 7.61
CA GLY A 153 0.03 10.57 8.97
C GLY A 153 0.73 11.92 9.15
N ASP A 154 0.66 12.44 10.36
CA ASP A 154 1.38 13.60 10.84
C ASP A 154 2.18 13.19 12.10
N PRO A 155 3.52 13.33 12.12
CA PRO A 155 4.37 13.87 11.05
C PRO A 155 4.42 12.98 9.79
N LEU A 156 4.83 13.59 8.67
CA LEU A 156 5.02 12.87 7.41
C LEU A 156 6.01 11.71 7.60
N PRO A 157 5.74 10.52 7.02
CA PRO A 157 6.65 9.37 7.11
C PRO A 157 8.01 9.67 6.45
N TRP A 158 9.01 8.81 6.73
CA TRP A 158 10.36 9.01 6.22
C TRP A 158 10.45 8.94 4.69
N ASP A 159 9.72 8.03 4.01
CA ASP A 159 9.62 7.99 2.56
C ASP A 159 8.34 7.30 2.09
N ILE A 160 7.65 7.93 1.12
CA ILE A 160 6.53 7.35 0.38
C ILE A 160 6.88 7.34 -1.10
N GLU A 161 6.77 6.17 -1.72
CA GLU A 161 6.77 6.00 -3.17
C GLU A 161 5.40 5.50 -3.61
N ALA A 162 4.72 6.28 -4.45
CA ALA A 162 3.41 5.92 -4.98
C ALA A 162 3.40 5.95 -6.51
N ASP A 163 2.69 4.99 -7.10
CA ASP A 163 2.18 5.07 -8.45
C ASP A 163 0.69 4.71 -8.44
N TRP A 164 0.04 4.64 -9.60
CA TRP A 164 -1.40 4.34 -9.68
C TRP A 164 -1.83 3.04 -9.01
N GLN A 165 -0.93 2.05 -8.94
CA GLN A 165 -1.23 0.69 -8.48
C GLN A 165 -0.26 0.19 -7.40
N LYS A 166 0.64 1.04 -6.95
CA LYS A 166 1.65 0.64 -5.96
C LYS A 166 1.89 1.74 -4.95
N LEU A 167 1.99 1.34 -3.69
CA LEU A 167 2.36 2.19 -2.58
C LEU A 167 3.46 1.50 -1.78
N THR A 168 4.54 2.21 -1.50
CA THR A 168 5.64 1.72 -0.67
C THR A 168 5.94 2.76 0.40
N LEU A 169 5.85 2.34 1.65
CA LEU A 169 6.18 3.13 2.83
C LEU A 169 7.50 2.66 3.42
N ARG A 170 8.37 3.59 3.82
CA ARG A 170 9.61 3.31 4.55
C ARG A 170 9.73 4.19 5.78
N GLU A 171 10.20 3.61 6.86
CA GLU A 171 10.57 4.33 8.09
C GLU A 171 12.07 4.64 8.18
N SER A 172 12.89 4.05 7.31
CA SER A 172 14.32 4.29 7.24
C SER A 172 14.93 3.96 5.87
N SER A 173 16.23 4.27 5.68
CA SER A 173 16.93 4.14 4.40
C SER A 173 16.99 2.71 3.82
N ARG A 174 16.90 1.69 4.66
CA ARG A 174 17.08 0.29 4.26
C ARG A 174 15.89 -0.60 4.58
N GLN A 175 14.86 -0.05 5.20
CA GLN A 175 13.71 -0.80 5.67
C GLN A 175 12.45 -0.36 4.92
N ILE A 176 11.89 -1.25 4.12
CA ILE A 176 10.53 -1.11 3.61
C ILE A 176 9.60 -1.57 4.74
N SER A 177 8.81 -0.64 5.29
CA SER A 177 7.82 -1.00 6.30
C SER A 177 6.68 -1.76 5.66
N VAL A 178 6.07 -1.21 4.60
CA VAL A 178 4.98 -1.88 3.88
C VAL A 178 5.08 -1.60 2.39
N SER A 179 4.78 -2.62 1.58
CA SER A 179 4.59 -2.52 0.14
C SER A 179 3.25 -3.13 -0.23
N LEU A 180 2.35 -2.29 -0.75
CA LEU A 180 1.10 -2.70 -1.38
C LEU A 180 1.25 -2.60 -2.90
N ASN A 181 0.93 -3.68 -3.62
CA ASN A 181 1.01 -3.76 -5.07
C ASN A 181 -0.31 -4.32 -5.63
N ALA A 182 -1.05 -3.47 -6.33
CA ALA A 182 -2.34 -3.82 -6.93
C ALA A 182 -2.25 -4.19 -8.42
N LYS A 183 -1.03 -4.27 -8.99
CA LYS A 183 -0.83 -4.74 -10.38
C LYS A 183 -1.13 -6.21 -10.58
N PRO A 184 -0.60 -7.13 -9.72
CA PRO A 184 -0.92 -8.53 -9.85
C PRO A 184 -2.32 -8.81 -9.31
N VAL A 185 -2.89 -9.92 -9.77
CA VAL A 185 -4.14 -10.48 -9.25
C VAL A 185 -3.82 -11.87 -8.69
N PRO A 186 -4.02 -12.08 -7.39
CA PRO A 186 -4.48 -11.16 -6.32
C PRO A 186 -3.49 -10.02 -6.01
N VAL A 187 -4.00 -8.93 -5.43
CA VAL A 187 -3.15 -7.85 -4.90
C VAL A 187 -2.15 -8.39 -3.88
N GLU A 188 -1.00 -7.76 -3.76
CA GLU A 188 0.05 -8.19 -2.84
C GLU A 188 0.27 -7.16 -1.73
N LEU A 189 0.27 -7.61 -0.48
CA LEU A 189 0.70 -6.85 0.70
C LEU A 189 1.89 -7.56 1.35
N LYS A 190 2.99 -6.84 1.55
CA LYS A 190 4.22 -7.33 2.20
C LYS A 190 4.75 -6.28 3.16
N GLY A 191 5.37 -6.70 4.24
CA GLY A 191 6.02 -5.80 5.18
C GLY A 191 5.63 -6.05 6.63
N GLU A 192 5.73 -5.02 7.44
CA GLU A 192 5.47 -5.06 8.87
C GLU A 192 4.22 -4.25 9.20
N LEU A 193 3.30 -4.85 9.93
CA LEU A 193 2.12 -4.21 10.51
C LEU A 193 2.34 -4.09 12.01
N TRP A 194 2.19 -2.87 12.53
CA TRP A 194 2.35 -2.56 13.95
C TRP A 194 1.04 -2.06 14.54
N ARG A 195 0.76 -2.42 15.81
CA ARG A 195 -0.29 -1.83 16.63
C ARG A 195 -0.05 -2.17 18.09
N GLY A 196 -0.15 -1.16 18.98
CA GLY A 196 0.04 -1.34 20.41
C GLY A 196 1.40 -1.96 20.78
N GLY A 197 2.49 -1.64 20.05
CA GLY A 197 3.81 -2.22 20.24
C GLY A 197 3.98 -3.65 19.73
N LYS A 198 2.94 -4.27 19.16
CA LYS A 198 2.98 -5.61 18.56
C LYS A 198 3.29 -5.53 17.08
N ARG A 199 4.05 -6.51 16.59
CA ARG A 199 4.47 -6.60 15.20
C ARG A 199 3.99 -7.88 14.55
N ALA A 200 3.37 -7.74 13.37
CA ALA A 200 3.20 -8.83 12.43
C ALA A 200 4.02 -8.53 11.17
N SER A 201 4.94 -9.40 10.82
CA SER A 201 5.71 -9.32 9.57
C SER A 201 5.18 -10.32 8.56
N LEU A 202 4.97 -9.84 7.32
CA LEU A 202 4.39 -10.58 6.21
C LEU A 202 5.42 -10.71 5.10
N ASP A 203 5.99 -11.89 4.93
CA ASP A 203 6.98 -12.14 3.88
C ASP A 203 6.73 -13.48 3.15
N ALA A 204 7.63 -13.84 2.23
CA ALA A 204 7.51 -15.08 1.45
C ALA A 204 7.62 -16.35 2.30
N ARG A 205 8.13 -16.26 3.54
CA ARG A 205 8.30 -17.41 4.44
C ARG A 205 7.11 -17.64 5.36
N GLY A 206 6.24 -16.63 5.52
CA GLY A 206 5.05 -16.72 6.35
C GLY A 206 4.69 -15.44 7.08
N ILE A 207 3.98 -15.61 8.18
CA ILE A 207 3.63 -14.56 9.15
C ILE A 207 4.52 -14.73 10.38
N HIS A 208 5.19 -13.65 10.78
CA HIS A 208 6.06 -13.64 11.96
C HIS A 208 5.47 -12.68 13.00
N ILE A 209 5.27 -13.17 14.22
CA ILE A 209 4.71 -12.40 15.33
C ILE A 209 5.62 -12.56 16.53
N ASP A 210 6.10 -11.44 17.09
CA ASP A 210 6.94 -11.39 18.29
C ASP A 210 8.09 -12.41 18.31
N GLY A 211 8.75 -12.60 17.15
CA GLY A 211 9.87 -13.53 17.00
C GLY A 211 9.46 -14.98 16.74
N ALA A 212 8.19 -15.36 16.91
CA ALA A 212 7.69 -16.64 16.46
C ALA A 212 7.40 -16.63 14.96
N THR A 213 7.90 -17.61 14.24
CA THR A 213 7.57 -17.83 12.84
C THR A 213 6.42 -18.83 12.80
N TYR A 214 5.31 -18.42 12.21
CA TYR A 214 4.25 -19.33 11.80
C TYR A 214 4.51 -19.70 10.34
N PRO A 215 5.29 -20.77 10.09
CA PRO A 215 5.55 -21.23 8.74
C PRO A 215 4.26 -21.87 8.29
N PHE A 216 3.49 -21.09 7.62
CA PHE A 216 2.51 -21.71 6.77
C PHE A 216 3.30 -22.24 5.58
N GLY A 217 3.47 -23.52 5.45
CA GLY A 217 4.01 -24.17 4.24
C GLY A 217 3.02 -24.04 3.08
N ILE A 218 2.73 -22.82 2.70
CA ILE A 218 1.45 -22.25 2.33
C ILE A 218 1.47 -21.84 0.86
N GLU A 219 2.44 -22.22 0.13
CA GLU A 219 2.26 -22.17 -1.31
C GLU A 219 1.01 -22.94 -1.77
N GLU A 220 0.44 -23.76 -0.89
CA GLU A 220 -0.67 -24.66 -1.19
C GLU A 220 -2.01 -24.30 -0.53
N LEU A 221 -2.10 -23.23 0.29
CA LEU A 221 -3.32 -22.89 1.00
C LEU A 221 -3.90 -21.53 0.59
N ALA A 222 -5.23 -21.46 0.52
CA ALA A 222 -5.97 -20.20 0.50
C ALA A 222 -6.95 -20.18 1.69
N LEU A 223 -6.98 -19.09 2.42
CA LEU A 223 -7.87 -18.83 3.54
C LEU A 223 -9.12 -18.13 3.02
N VAL A 224 -10.29 -18.76 3.14
CA VAL A 224 -11.55 -18.21 2.63
C VAL A 224 -12.41 -17.75 3.79
N GLY A 225 -12.71 -16.44 3.81
CA GLY A 225 -13.53 -15.84 4.85
C GLY A 225 -12.88 -15.82 6.24
N ILE A 226 -11.57 -15.95 6.32
CA ILE A 226 -10.80 -16.06 7.56
C ILE A 226 -10.21 -14.70 7.93
N VAL A 227 -10.34 -14.34 9.21
CA VAL A 227 -9.68 -13.19 9.84
C VAL A 227 -8.43 -13.70 10.57
N LEU A 228 -7.31 -13.05 10.34
CA LEU A 228 -6.09 -13.23 11.12
C LEU A 228 -6.17 -12.32 12.36
N ASN A 229 -6.35 -12.93 13.53
CA ASN A 229 -6.34 -12.21 14.80
C ASN A 229 -4.97 -12.36 15.45
N ILE A 230 -4.33 -11.25 15.73
CA ILE A 230 -3.03 -11.14 16.38
C ILE A 230 -3.27 -10.51 17.75
N ASP A 231 -3.39 -11.36 18.76
CA ASP A 231 -3.59 -10.94 20.15
C ASP A 231 -2.40 -11.42 20.97
N THR A 232 -1.86 -10.59 21.84
CA THR A 232 -0.84 -10.91 22.84
C THR A 232 0.03 -12.15 22.53
N GLY A 233 0.85 -12.09 21.48
CA GLY A 233 1.77 -13.18 21.11
C GLY A 233 1.10 -14.43 20.53
N LYS A 234 -0.18 -14.38 20.19
CA LYS A 234 -0.93 -15.48 19.57
C LYS A 234 -1.49 -15.08 18.22
N LEU A 235 -1.26 -15.94 17.23
CA LEU A 235 -2.00 -15.90 15.98
C LEU A 235 -3.19 -16.87 16.08
N SER A 236 -4.37 -16.34 15.87
CA SER A 236 -5.57 -17.15 15.74
C SER A 236 -6.30 -16.88 14.43
N PHE A 237 -7.06 -17.86 13.99
CA PHE A 237 -7.88 -17.77 12.78
C PHE A 237 -9.33 -17.84 13.20
N GLY A 238 -10.13 -16.87 12.76
CA GLY A 238 -11.53 -16.80 13.10
C GLY A 238 -12.40 -16.42 11.93
N ALA A 239 -13.69 -16.70 12.04
CA ALA A 239 -14.70 -16.10 11.19
C ALA A 239 -14.94 -14.65 11.65
N SER A 240 -15.32 -13.75 10.71
CA SER A 240 -15.82 -12.44 11.10
C SER A 240 -17.32 -12.47 11.33
N PRO A 241 -17.90 -11.50 12.06
CA PRO A 241 -19.36 -11.39 12.15
C PRO A 241 -20.04 -11.25 10.78
N GLN A 242 -19.35 -10.61 9.82
CA GLN A 242 -19.81 -10.44 8.45
C GLN A 242 -19.60 -11.71 7.61
N ASN A 243 -18.84 -12.67 8.11
CA ASN A 243 -18.54 -13.91 7.41
C ASN A 243 -18.39 -15.07 8.40
N PRO A 244 -19.51 -15.69 8.80
CA PRO A 244 -19.54 -16.75 9.82
C PRO A 244 -18.92 -18.08 9.36
N TYR A 245 -18.57 -18.20 8.08
CA TYR A 245 -18.02 -19.41 7.49
C TYR A 245 -16.56 -19.20 7.10
N ALA A 246 -15.66 -19.87 7.80
CA ALA A 246 -14.24 -19.86 7.52
C ALA A 246 -13.82 -21.22 6.95
N VAL A 247 -13.14 -21.22 5.80
CA VAL A 247 -12.71 -22.44 5.11
C VAL A 247 -11.26 -22.32 4.66
N ILE A 248 -10.51 -23.40 4.81
CA ILE A 248 -9.16 -23.52 4.24
C ILE A 248 -9.26 -24.36 2.97
N VAL A 249 -8.74 -23.83 1.86
CA VAL A 249 -8.64 -24.53 0.57
C VAL A 249 -7.18 -24.89 0.32
N SER A 250 -6.90 -26.17 0.23
CA SER A 250 -5.58 -26.69 -0.13
C SER A 250 -5.59 -27.18 -1.57
N TRP A 251 -4.61 -26.79 -2.37
CA TRP A 251 -4.42 -27.26 -3.74
C TRP A 251 -3.02 -26.94 -4.24
N PRO A 252 -2.30 -27.87 -4.88
CA PRO A 252 -0.92 -27.66 -5.31
C PRO A 252 -0.77 -26.52 -6.34
N ASP A 253 -1.60 -26.52 -7.38
CA ASP A 253 -1.56 -25.45 -8.38
C ASP A 253 -2.14 -24.13 -7.86
N ARG A 254 -1.36 -23.06 -7.97
CA ARG A 254 -1.73 -21.74 -7.45
C ARG A 254 -2.97 -21.14 -8.13
N ARG A 255 -3.11 -21.32 -9.44
CA ARG A 255 -4.25 -20.76 -10.20
C ARG A 255 -5.53 -21.52 -9.89
N GLU A 256 -5.46 -22.86 -9.90
CA GLU A 256 -6.60 -23.70 -9.54
C GLU A 256 -7.01 -23.47 -8.07
N ARG A 257 -6.06 -23.34 -7.16
CA ARG A 257 -6.33 -23.01 -5.75
C ARG A 257 -7.10 -21.70 -5.62
N LEU A 258 -6.68 -20.66 -6.34
CA LEU A 258 -7.37 -19.37 -6.33
C LEU A 258 -8.80 -19.50 -6.88
N TRP A 259 -9.01 -20.24 -7.96
CA TRP A 259 -10.35 -20.47 -8.50
C TRP A 259 -11.24 -21.25 -7.53
N LYS A 260 -10.74 -22.33 -6.94
CA LYS A 260 -11.47 -23.10 -5.92
C LYS A 260 -11.82 -22.24 -4.69
N ALA A 261 -10.90 -21.39 -4.27
CA ALA A 261 -11.15 -20.46 -3.16
C ALA A 261 -12.21 -19.39 -3.51
N ARG A 262 -12.20 -18.84 -4.74
CA ARG A 262 -13.23 -17.92 -5.22
C ARG A 262 -14.61 -18.58 -5.31
N ASP A 263 -14.68 -19.79 -5.85
CA ASP A 263 -15.95 -20.53 -5.95
C ASP A 263 -16.48 -20.85 -4.55
N LYS A 264 -15.59 -21.22 -3.64
CA LYS A 264 -15.96 -21.45 -2.24
C LYS A 264 -16.48 -20.18 -1.57
N TRP A 265 -15.84 -19.04 -1.83
CA TRP A 265 -16.34 -17.76 -1.34
C TRP A 265 -17.74 -17.41 -1.90
N ARG A 266 -17.99 -17.64 -3.20
CA ARG A 266 -19.32 -17.44 -3.80
C ARG A 266 -20.40 -18.31 -3.15
N GLU A 267 -20.10 -19.58 -2.87
CA GLU A 267 -21.01 -20.47 -2.13
C GLU A 267 -21.32 -19.93 -0.73
N ILE A 268 -20.30 -19.47 -0.01
CA ILE A 268 -20.45 -18.89 1.33
C ILE A 268 -21.32 -17.62 1.27
N LYS A 269 -21.02 -16.71 0.36
CA LYS A 269 -21.76 -15.45 0.18
C LYS A 269 -23.24 -15.71 -0.15
N ALA A 270 -23.53 -16.68 -1.01
CA ALA A 270 -24.90 -17.07 -1.35
C ALA A 270 -25.66 -17.62 -0.11
N LYS A 271 -25.00 -18.40 0.74
CA LYS A 271 -25.60 -18.91 1.98
C LYS A 271 -25.90 -17.81 2.98
N VAL A 272 -24.97 -16.85 3.17
CA VAL A 272 -25.18 -15.70 4.07
C VAL A 272 -26.37 -14.87 3.60
N LEU A 273 -26.42 -14.49 2.31
CA LEU A 273 -27.53 -13.71 1.76
C LEU A 273 -28.87 -14.43 1.86
N SER A 274 -28.89 -15.75 1.75
CA SER A 274 -30.14 -16.55 1.90
C SER A 274 -30.57 -16.69 3.36
N ALA A 275 -29.67 -16.56 4.32
CA ALA A 275 -29.98 -16.57 5.75
C ALA A 275 -30.56 -15.22 6.23
N ASP A 276 -30.02 -14.12 5.71
CA ASP A 276 -30.48 -12.76 6.04
C ASP A 276 -31.85 -12.41 5.42
N ALA A 277 -32.27 -13.16 4.41
CA ALA A 277 -33.57 -13.00 3.73
C ALA A 277 -34.72 -13.77 4.41
N ARG A 278 -34.47 -14.47 5.50
CA ARG A 278 -35.46 -15.21 6.31
C ARG A 278 -35.68 -14.53 7.66
#